data_df430b117cd262f2219f06f966e47842
#
_entry.id   df430b117cd262f2219f06f966e47842
#
_cell.length_a   1.000
_cell.length_b   1.000
_cell.length_c   1.000
_cell.angle_alpha   90.00
_cell.angle_beta   90.00
_cell.angle_gamma   90.00
#
_symmetry.space_group_name_H-M   'P 1'
#
loop_
_entity.id
_entity.type
_entity.pdbx_description
1 polymer ?
#
loop_
_entity_poly.entity_id
_entity_poly.type
_entity_poly.pdbx_seq_one_letter_code
_entity_poly.pdbx_strand_id
1 'polypeptide(L)'
;MQSEKTCIIIGGSHAGINCAFALRKEGWVGKIIVFDSDPELPYHRPPLSKTFLTGTDEIEKYALKSRDSYEKERITLQLGVVVESIDPERQVILLKNGKEETYDKLVLATGARPLIPEISGIQPAANLFPLRTAGDVKNIKQALSTKQHQRVVVIGAGYIGLEIAASIRKLGHTVTILELEKRILSRVTSPEMSQFFYELHRTNGVEIETGKEVTKIENHEMPHQVTCADGSSYEADLVILGVGIKVNSELAKAAGLEVKNGICVDATTKTSHDHIYAIGDCTWHRNPHYNNQYIRLESVQNAVDQAKVAAATICGKPTSYDTIPWFWSDQYDVKLQIVGLASGYDQLLIRRELNESTKFSIWYFKKDQLLAVDAINNPKAYVIGTKFIKERQVVNKERLVDPNTALKPTFLI
;
A
#
# COMPACT_ATOMS: atom_id res chain seq x y z
N MET A 1 -20.56 35.73 -16.77
CA MET A 1 -19.88 34.45 -17.09
C MET A 1 -19.83 33.64 -15.79
N GLN A 2 -20.44 32.47 -15.74
CA GLN A 2 -20.21 31.60 -14.58
C GLN A 2 -18.71 31.28 -14.56
N SER A 3 -18.06 31.48 -13.41
CA SER A 3 -16.66 31.12 -13.24
C SER A 3 -16.51 29.62 -13.51
N GLU A 4 -15.46 29.26 -14.23
CA GLU A 4 -15.17 27.86 -14.50
C GLU A 4 -14.87 27.11 -13.20
N LYS A 5 -15.67 26.09 -12.88
CA LYS A 5 -15.51 25.31 -11.63
C LYS A 5 -14.13 24.68 -11.53
N THR A 6 -13.57 24.65 -10.34
CA THR A 6 -12.23 24.08 -10.08
C THR A 6 -12.32 22.90 -9.13
N CYS A 7 -11.76 21.76 -9.52
CA CYS A 7 -11.51 20.62 -8.64
C CYS A 7 -10.00 20.56 -8.33
N ILE A 8 -9.66 20.66 -7.05
CA ILE A 8 -8.30 20.49 -6.57
C ILE A 8 -8.14 19.10 -5.97
N ILE A 9 -7.02 18.44 -6.28
CA ILE A 9 -6.65 17.14 -5.74
C ILE A 9 -5.28 17.29 -5.03
N ILE A 10 -5.20 16.92 -3.75
CA ILE A 10 -3.96 16.95 -2.98
C ILE A 10 -3.42 15.52 -2.88
N GLY A 11 -2.30 15.27 -3.57
CA GLY A 11 -1.64 13.97 -3.70
C GLY A 11 -1.72 13.41 -5.12
N GLY A 12 -0.58 13.24 -5.77
CA GLY A 12 -0.41 12.84 -7.17
C GLY A 12 -0.04 11.35 -7.36
N SER A 13 -0.40 10.45 -6.41
CA SER A 13 -0.15 9.02 -6.57
C SER A 13 -1.39 8.31 -7.17
N HIS A 14 -1.49 6.97 -6.98
CA HIS A 14 -2.56 6.16 -7.58
C HIS A 14 -3.96 6.73 -7.37
N ALA A 15 -4.31 7.14 -6.16
CA ALA A 15 -5.64 7.66 -5.87
C ALA A 15 -5.92 8.97 -6.62
N GLY A 16 -5.05 9.97 -6.44
CA GLY A 16 -5.28 11.31 -7.02
C GLY A 16 -5.26 11.32 -8.53
N ILE A 17 -4.31 10.61 -9.16
CA ILE A 17 -4.23 10.57 -10.62
C ILE A 17 -5.41 9.81 -11.23
N ASN A 18 -5.78 8.66 -10.65
CA ASN A 18 -6.98 7.96 -11.14
C ASN A 18 -8.25 8.79 -10.95
N CYS A 19 -8.36 9.59 -9.87
CA CYS A 19 -9.47 10.51 -9.66
C CYS A 19 -9.49 11.62 -10.72
N ALA A 20 -8.36 12.23 -11.04
CA ALA A 20 -8.26 13.28 -12.07
C ALA A 20 -8.75 12.79 -13.43
N PHE A 21 -8.29 11.61 -13.87
CA PHE A 21 -8.75 11.00 -15.13
C PHE A 21 -10.19 10.51 -15.06
N ALA A 22 -10.63 9.97 -13.92
CA ALA A 22 -12.02 9.57 -13.72
C ALA A 22 -12.97 10.76 -13.78
N LEU A 23 -12.61 11.93 -13.22
CA LEU A 23 -13.40 13.16 -13.32
C LEU A 23 -13.65 13.54 -14.80
N ARG A 24 -12.64 13.48 -15.66
CA ARG A 24 -12.82 13.72 -17.10
C ARG A 24 -13.76 12.72 -17.75
N LYS A 25 -13.56 11.44 -17.42
CA LYS A 25 -14.43 10.36 -17.93
C LYS A 25 -15.88 10.51 -17.48
N GLU A 26 -16.09 10.98 -16.24
CA GLU A 26 -17.43 11.21 -15.68
C GLU A 26 -18.09 12.51 -16.16
N GLY A 27 -17.35 13.37 -16.88
CA GLY A 27 -17.89 14.57 -17.53
C GLY A 27 -17.57 15.89 -16.80
N TRP A 28 -16.62 15.93 -15.89
CA TRP A 28 -16.17 17.20 -15.31
C TRP A 28 -15.50 18.06 -16.36
N VAL A 29 -16.07 19.23 -16.67
CA VAL A 29 -15.56 20.15 -17.72
C VAL A 29 -14.66 21.25 -17.16
N GLY A 30 -14.72 21.54 -15.85
CA GLY A 30 -13.96 22.58 -15.17
C GLY A 30 -12.47 22.27 -15.03
N LYS A 31 -11.71 23.15 -14.36
CA LYS A 31 -10.30 22.93 -14.09
C LYS A 31 -10.09 21.73 -13.18
N ILE A 32 -9.00 20.97 -13.42
CA ILE A 32 -8.48 19.94 -12.52
C ILE A 32 -7.02 20.28 -12.25
N ILE A 33 -6.68 20.49 -10.98
CA ILE A 33 -5.33 20.80 -10.53
C ILE A 33 -4.93 19.76 -9.50
N VAL A 34 -3.81 19.06 -9.75
CA VAL A 34 -3.23 18.08 -8.83
C VAL A 34 -1.98 18.67 -8.20
N PHE A 35 -1.95 18.80 -6.89
CA PHE A 35 -0.76 19.18 -6.11
C PHE A 35 -0.10 17.95 -5.53
N ASP A 36 1.20 17.81 -5.76
CA ASP A 36 2.01 16.75 -5.12
C ASP A 36 3.34 17.33 -4.62
N SER A 37 3.73 16.92 -3.42
CA SER A 37 5.04 17.25 -2.85
C SER A 37 6.20 16.50 -3.51
N ASP A 38 5.93 15.35 -4.16
CA ASP A 38 6.92 14.62 -4.96
C ASP A 38 7.19 15.39 -6.27
N PRO A 39 8.45 15.71 -6.61
CA PRO A 39 8.77 16.43 -7.85
C PRO A 39 8.71 15.54 -9.09
N GLU A 40 8.66 14.23 -8.93
CA GLU A 40 8.63 13.28 -10.05
C GLU A 40 7.25 13.21 -10.71
N LEU A 41 7.24 12.89 -12.02
CA LEU A 41 5.98 12.58 -12.69
C LEU A 41 5.29 11.41 -11.96
N PRO A 42 3.96 11.47 -11.68
CA PRO A 42 3.27 10.41 -10.95
C PRO A 42 3.53 9.00 -11.48
N TYR A 43 3.95 8.10 -10.62
CA TYR A 43 4.44 6.77 -10.95
C TYR A 43 3.78 5.66 -10.12
N HIS A 44 3.89 4.41 -10.62
CA HIS A 44 3.46 3.21 -9.92
C HIS A 44 4.35 2.93 -8.71
N ARG A 45 3.75 2.79 -7.51
CA ARG A 45 4.49 2.50 -6.25
C ARG A 45 5.01 1.05 -6.16
N PRO A 46 4.28 0.00 -6.63
CA PRO A 46 4.75 -1.38 -6.46
C PRO A 46 6.12 -1.71 -7.07
N PRO A 47 6.59 -1.08 -8.15
CA PRO A 47 7.95 -1.30 -8.67
C PRO A 47 9.07 -0.83 -7.74
N LEU A 48 8.79 0.08 -6.80
CA LEU A 48 9.82 0.69 -5.94
C LEU A 48 10.57 -0.34 -5.08
N SER A 49 9.88 -1.36 -4.56
CA SER A 49 10.51 -2.46 -3.80
C SER A 49 11.02 -3.61 -4.68
N LYS A 50 10.83 -3.55 -6.00
CA LYS A 50 11.05 -4.64 -6.97
C LYS A 50 11.91 -4.18 -8.15
N THR A 51 11.27 -4.06 -9.32
CA THR A 51 11.95 -3.83 -10.61
C THR A 51 12.64 -2.47 -10.70
N PHE A 52 12.14 -1.43 -10.04
CA PHE A 52 12.83 -0.15 -10.00
C PHE A 52 14.06 -0.20 -9.08
N LEU A 53 14.01 -0.94 -7.96
CA LEU A 53 15.17 -1.13 -7.09
C LEU A 53 16.26 -1.98 -7.77
N THR A 54 15.87 -3.05 -8.45
CA THR A 54 16.83 -4.01 -9.03
C THR A 54 17.27 -3.69 -10.44
N GLY A 55 16.56 -2.81 -11.15
CA GLY A 55 16.82 -2.45 -12.55
C GLY A 55 17.62 -1.16 -12.71
N THR A 56 17.88 -0.82 -13.96
CA THR A 56 18.58 0.41 -14.38
C THR A 56 17.64 1.44 -15.00
N ASP A 57 16.37 1.13 -15.09
CA ASP A 57 15.37 2.01 -15.69
C ASP A 57 15.19 3.31 -14.88
N GLU A 58 14.90 4.41 -15.56
CA GLU A 58 14.49 5.66 -14.94
C GLU A 58 13.03 5.58 -14.46
N ILE A 59 12.67 6.44 -13.49
CA ILE A 59 11.34 6.39 -12.86
C ILE A 59 10.20 6.69 -13.84
N GLU A 60 10.47 7.43 -14.89
CA GLU A 60 9.51 7.78 -15.95
C GLU A 60 8.94 6.56 -16.67
N LYS A 61 9.69 5.45 -16.75
CA LYS A 61 9.21 4.18 -17.32
C LYS A 61 8.04 3.60 -16.52
N TYR A 62 7.95 3.95 -15.25
CA TYR A 62 6.92 3.51 -14.34
C TYR A 62 5.80 4.55 -14.17
N ALA A 63 5.73 5.57 -15.02
CA ALA A 63 4.73 6.62 -14.94
C ALA A 63 3.30 6.05 -14.99
N LEU A 64 2.41 6.57 -14.14
CA LEU A 64 0.97 6.22 -14.13
C LEU A 64 0.30 6.61 -15.45
N LYS A 65 0.70 7.74 -16.03
CA LYS A 65 0.26 8.28 -17.31
C LYS A 65 1.41 9.04 -17.95
N SER A 66 1.44 9.10 -19.29
CA SER A 66 2.38 9.94 -20.02
C SER A 66 2.07 11.43 -19.86
N ARG A 67 3.07 12.31 -20.03
CA ARG A 67 2.88 13.77 -20.01
C ARG A 67 1.79 14.22 -20.97
N ASP A 68 1.80 13.73 -22.19
CA ASP A 68 0.80 14.02 -23.22
C ASP A 68 -0.64 13.66 -22.78
N SER A 69 -0.79 12.62 -21.94
CA SER A 69 -2.10 12.23 -21.41
C SER A 69 -2.68 13.30 -20.49
N TYR A 70 -1.85 13.93 -19.65
CA TYR A 70 -2.29 15.03 -18.76
C TYR A 70 -2.67 16.27 -19.57
N GLU A 71 -1.89 16.62 -20.59
CA GLU A 71 -2.17 17.75 -21.49
C GLU A 71 -3.47 17.53 -22.25
N LYS A 72 -3.63 16.35 -22.88
CA LYS A 72 -4.85 15.97 -23.63
C LYS A 72 -6.11 16.07 -22.76
N GLU A 73 -6.02 15.61 -21.52
CA GLU A 73 -7.14 15.64 -20.56
C GLU A 73 -7.24 16.97 -19.81
N ARG A 74 -6.40 17.96 -20.12
CA ARG A 74 -6.33 19.28 -19.45
C ARG A 74 -6.28 19.14 -17.92
N ILE A 75 -5.40 18.27 -17.43
CA ILE A 75 -5.10 18.07 -16.02
C ILE A 75 -3.79 18.80 -15.73
N THR A 76 -3.85 19.79 -14.85
CA THR A 76 -2.66 20.56 -14.42
C THR A 76 -1.97 19.85 -13.28
N LEU A 77 -0.69 19.50 -13.46
CA LEU A 77 0.16 18.96 -12.39
C LEU A 77 1.00 20.10 -11.78
N GLN A 78 0.97 20.20 -10.46
CA GLN A 78 1.81 21.07 -9.64
C GLN A 78 2.71 20.18 -8.77
N LEU A 79 3.82 19.71 -9.35
CA LEU A 79 4.78 18.79 -8.73
C LEU A 79 5.80 19.52 -7.88
N GLY A 80 6.29 18.92 -6.79
CA GLY A 80 7.18 19.55 -5.82
C GLY A 80 6.49 20.63 -4.98
N VAL A 81 5.16 20.74 -5.01
CA VAL A 81 4.39 21.78 -4.33
C VAL A 81 3.69 21.22 -3.10
N VAL A 82 3.97 21.82 -1.94
CA VAL A 82 3.40 21.42 -0.66
C VAL A 82 2.19 22.29 -0.34
N VAL A 83 1.04 21.65 -0.09
CA VAL A 83 -0.14 22.30 0.51
C VAL A 83 0.05 22.33 2.02
N GLU A 84 -0.02 23.53 2.62
CA GLU A 84 0.24 23.75 4.04
C GLU A 84 -1.03 23.69 4.88
N SER A 85 -2.13 24.28 4.37
CA SER A 85 -3.41 24.27 5.08
C SER A 85 -4.62 24.31 4.15
N ILE A 86 -5.79 24.05 4.71
CA ILE A 86 -7.10 24.09 4.04
C ILE A 86 -8.02 24.94 4.90
N ASP A 87 -8.68 25.90 4.28
CA ASP A 87 -9.81 26.65 4.87
C ASP A 87 -11.11 26.19 4.20
N PRO A 88 -11.88 25.32 4.84
CA PRO A 88 -13.11 24.77 4.27
C PRO A 88 -14.22 25.81 4.05
N GLU A 89 -14.31 26.81 4.93
CA GLU A 89 -15.35 27.84 4.88
C GLU A 89 -15.13 28.79 3.70
N ARG A 90 -13.88 29.18 3.46
CA ARG A 90 -13.49 30.01 2.30
C ARG A 90 -13.30 29.20 1.03
N GLN A 91 -13.30 27.87 1.12
CA GLN A 91 -12.95 26.95 0.03
C GLN A 91 -11.59 27.28 -0.62
N VAL A 92 -10.57 27.43 0.21
CA VAL A 92 -9.21 27.81 -0.19
C VAL A 92 -8.20 26.82 0.38
N ILE A 93 -7.17 26.51 -0.42
CA ILE A 93 -5.95 25.88 0.08
C ILE A 93 -4.83 26.92 0.11
N LEU A 94 -3.96 26.85 1.12
CA LEU A 94 -2.74 27.64 1.23
C LEU A 94 -1.55 26.76 0.88
N LEU A 95 -0.72 27.22 -0.05
CA LEU A 95 0.54 26.57 -0.41
C LEU A 95 1.68 27.07 0.48
N LYS A 96 2.70 26.26 0.69
CA LYS A 96 3.88 26.61 1.52
C LYS A 96 4.61 27.88 1.05
N ASN A 97 4.46 28.28 -0.20
CA ASN A 97 5.01 29.53 -0.74
C ASN A 97 4.11 30.76 -0.49
N GLY A 98 3.04 30.62 0.28
CA GLY A 98 2.10 31.68 0.62
C GLY A 98 1.00 31.94 -0.42
N LYS A 99 0.97 31.22 -1.54
CA LYS A 99 -0.10 31.36 -2.55
C LYS A 99 -1.38 30.67 -2.10
N GLU A 100 -2.52 31.34 -2.27
CA GLU A 100 -3.85 30.76 -2.09
C GLU A 100 -4.42 30.29 -3.42
N GLU A 101 -5.12 29.14 -3.40
CA GLU A 101 -5.87 28.59 -4.53
C GLU A 101 -7.30 28.24 -4.09
N THR A 102 -8.30 28.70 -4.84
CA THR A 102 -9.72 28.43 -4.57
C THR A 102 -10.21 27.16 -5.24
N TYR A 103 -11.17 26.48 -4.62
CA TYR A 103 -11.78 25.26 -5.17
C TYR A 103 -13.29 25.24 -5.02
N ASP A 104 -13.99 24.61 -5.96
CA ASP A 104 -15.40 24.19 -5.81
C ASP A 104 -15.50 22.79 -5.22
N LYS A 105 -14.52 21.92 -5.52
CA LYS A 105 -14.37 20.58 -4.98
C LYS A 105 -12.91 20.31 -4.63
N LEU A 106 -12.70 19.68 -3.47
CA LEU A 106 -11.39 19.28 -2.98
C LEU A 106 -11.34 17.77 -2.76
N VAL A 107 -10.28 17.12 -3.22
CA VAL A 107 -10.05 15.68 -3.00
C VAL A 107 -8.74 15.50 -2.25
N LEU A 108 -8.80 14.91 -1.07
CA LEU A 108 -7.63 14.53 -0.27
C LEU A 108 -7.20 13.13 -0.67
N ALA A 109 -6.09 13.03 -1.39
CA ALA A 109 -5.43 11.78 -1.79
C ALA A 109 -4.03 11.68 -1.16
N THR A 110 -3.90 12.18 0.07
CA THR A 110 -2.65 12.40 0.79
C THR A 110 -1.91 11.12 1.17
N GLY A 111 -2.61 9.97 1.18
CA GLY A 111 -2.03 8.66 1.43
C GLY A 111 -1.38 8.52 2.79
N ALA A 112 -0.18 7.96 2.80
CA ALA A 112 0.59 7.69 4.01
C ALA A 112 2.09 7.85 3.75
N ARG A 113 2.87 8.02 4.82
CA ARG A 113 4.34 8.05 4.81
C ARG A 113 4.92 6.93 5.65
N PRO A 114 6.20 6.57 5.50
CA PRO A 114 6.85 5.60 6.38
C PRO A 114 6.75 6.01 7.84
N LEU A 115 6.47 5.06 8.69
CA LEU A 115 6.62 5.24 10.13
C LEU A 115 8.12 5.26 10.45
N ILE A 116 8.58 6.31 11.10
CA ILE A 116 9.93 6.37 11.67
C ILE A 116 9.78 6.06 13.16
N PRO A 117 10.27 4.91 13.63
CA PRO A 117 10.14 4.53 15.04
C PRO A 117 11.05 5.39 15.94
N GLU A 118 10.71 5.48 17.22
CA GLU A 118 11.53 6.15 18.22
C GLU A 118 12.69 5.25 18.66
N ILE A 119 13.69 5.10 17.79
CA ILE A 119 14.92 4.33 18.07
C ILE A 119 16.05 5.32 18.30
N SER A 120 16.84 5.12 19.35
CA SER A 120 18.01 5.95 19.64
C SER A 120 19.00 5.92 18.47
N GLY A 121 19.43 7.09 17.99
CA GLY A 121 20.36 7.19 16.84
C GLY A 121 19.72 7.06 15.46
N ILE A 122 18.38 6.97 15.34
CA ILE A 122 17.64 6.91 14.07
C ILE A 122 17.58 8.26 13.34
N GLN A 123 18.47 9.15 13.61
CA GLN A 123 18.56 10.44 12.89
C GLN A 123 18.76 10.22 11.38
N PRO A 124 18.42 11.19 10.50
CA PRO A 124 18.81 11.13 9.09
C PRO A 124 20.34 10.97 8.98
N ALA A 125 20.78 9.75 8.97
CA ALA A 125 22.18 9.36 8.84
C ALA A 125 22.42 8.83 7.44
N ALA A 126 23.64 8.96 6.97
CA ALA A 126 24.05 8.25 5.77
C ALA A 126 23.72 6.76 5.92
N ASN A 127 23.13 6.15 4.89
CA ASN A 127 22.80 4.73 4.81
C ASN A 127 21.68 4.20 5.74
N LEU A 128 20.78 5.09 6.21
CA LEU A 128 19.55 4.72 6.89
C LEU A 128 18.35 5.25 6.10
N PHE A 129 17.55 4.35 5.54
CA PHE A 129 16.54 4.73 4.55
C PHE A 129 15.15 4.16 4.88
N PRO A 130 14.09 4.99 4.89
CA PRO A 130 12.73 4.51 4.63
C PRO A 130 12.58 4.14 3.16
N LEU A 131 11.48 3.45 2.80
CA LEU A 131 11.12 3.24 1.40
C LEU A 131 9.66 3.63 1.16
N ARG A 132 9.45 4.70 0.41
CA ARG A 132 8.12 5.16 -0.03
C ARG A 132 8.15 5.87 -1.38
N THR A 133 9.21 6.59 -1.70
CA THR A 133 9.34 7.45 -2.89
C THR A 133 10.41 6.95 -3.86
N ALA A 134 10.37 7.44 -5.09
CA ALA A 134 11.45 7.19 -6.05
C ALA A 134 12.79 7.75 -5.55
N GLY A 135 12.76 8.89 -4.84
CA GLY A 135 13.94 9.47 -4.20
C GLY A 135 14.57 8.53 -3.17
N ASP A 136 13.75 7.89 -2.32
CA ASP A 136 14.27 6.90 -1.36
C ASP A 136 14.99 5.76 -2.08
N VAL A 137 14.40 5.22 -3.15
CA VAL A 137 15.00 4.12 -3.92
C VAL A 137 16.28 4.56 -4.63
N LYS A 138 16.31 5.78 -5.20
CA LYS A 138 17.53 6.34 -5.81
C LYS A 138 18.67 6.40 -4.77
N ASN A 139 18.38 6.87 -3.56
CA ASN A 139 19.34 6.92 -2.46
C ASN A 139 19.81 5.52 -2.02
N ILE A 140 18.88 4.56 -1.89
CA ILE A 140 19.21 3.15 -1.58
C ILE A 140 20.12 2.56 -2.68
N LYS A 141 19.80 2.74 -3.96
CA LYS A 141 20.62 2.26 -5.08
C LYS A 141 22.02 2.87 -5.06
N GLN A 142 22.11 4.17 -4.81
CA GLN A 142 23.39 4.86 -4.68
C GLN A 142 24.23 4.27 -3.53
N ALA A 143 23.62 4.07 -2.35
CA ALA A 143 24.31 3.47 -1.22
C ALA A 143 24.74 2.03 -1.50
N LEU A 144 23.91 1.20 -2.14
CA LEU A 144 24.24 -0.17 -2.53
C LEU A 144 25.36 -0.25 -3.56
N SER A 145 25.54 0.78 -4.39
CA SER A 145 26.62 0.80 -5.42
C SER A 145 28.02 1.11 -4.86
N THR A 146 28.14 1.57 -3.62
CA THR A 146 29.44 1.99 -3.03
C THR A 146 30.37 0.84 -2.72
N LYS A 147 29.83 -0.37 -2.47
CA LYS A 147 30.62 -1.57 -2.11
C LYS A 147 29.89 -2.82 -2.60
N GLN A 148 30.65 -3.78 -3.10
CA GLN A 148 30.13 -5.13 -3.37
C GLN A 148 29.84 -5.88 -2.06
N HIS A 149 28.82 -6.72 -2.05
CA HIS A 149 28.48 -7.59 -0.91
C HIS A 149 28.28 -6.85 0.42
N GLN A 150 27.42 -5.83 0.43
CA GLN A 150 27.07 -5.12 1.65
C GLN A 150 26.20 -5.98 2.58
N ARG A 151 26.30 -5.72 3.89
CA ARG A 151 25.41 -6.23 4.92
C ARG A 151 24.25 -5.25 5.06
N VAL A 152 23.06 -5.71 4.74
CA VAL A 152 21.84 -4.88 4.83
C VAL A 152 20.96 -5.41 5.94
N VAL A 153 20.62 -4.55 6.88
CA VAL A 153 19.63 -4.84 7.91
C VAL A 153 18.30 -4.21 7.51
N VAL A 154 17.24 -5.02 7.44
CA VAL A 154 15.87 -4.57 7.22
C VAL A 154 15.13 -4.66 8.55
N ILE A 155 14.61 -3.55 9.05
CA ILE A 155 13.81 -3.51 10.27
C ILE A 155 12.34 -3.60 9.90
N GLY A 156 11.68 -4.71 10.28
CA GLY A 156 10.29 -5.03 10.01
C GLY A 156 10.10 -6.05 8.87
N ALA A 157 9.34 -7.10 9.14
CA ALA A 157 9.03 -8.20 8.23
C ALA A 157 7.57 -8.18 7.72
N GLY A 158 7.04 -7.00 7.40
CA GLY A 158 5.83 -6.83 6.60
C GLY A 158 6.09 -7.10 5.11
N TYR A 159 5.05 -7.02 4.26
CA TYR A 159 5.20 -7.29 2.83
C TYR A 159 6.31 -6.46 2.17
N ILE A 160 6.39 -5.16 2.46
CA ILE A 160 7.40 -4.28 1.86
C ILE A 160 8.81 -4.65 2.34
N GLY A 161 9.00 -4.93 3.64
CA GLY A 161 10.30 -5.37 4.17
C GLY A 161 10.79 -6.67 3.52
N LEU A 162 9.89 -7.64 3.32
CA LEU A 162 10.20 -8.90 2.64
C LEU A 162 10.50 -8.70 1.14
N GLU A 163 9.72 -7.88 0.42
CA GLU A 163 9.96 -7.55 -0.99
C GLU A 163 11.33 -6.89 -1.20
N ILE A 164 11.68 -5.95 -0.32
CA ILE A 164 12.99 -5.28 -0.34
C ILE A 164 14.11 -6.30 -0.08
N ALA A 165 13.94 -7.14 0.95
CA ALA A 165 14.92 -8.18 1.28
C ALA A 165 15.15 -9.13 0.09
N ALA A 166 14.08 -9.58 -0.58
CA ALA A 166 14.18 -10.39 -1.79
C ALA A 166 14.94 -9.67 -2.92
N SER A 167 14.64 -8.39 -3.13
CA SER A 167 15.28 -7.57 -4.16
C SER A 167 16.78 -7.35 -3.89
N ILE A 168 17.14 -7.05 -2.65
CA ILE A 168 18.52 -6.84 -2.24
C ILE A 168 19.33 -8.13 -2.31
N ARG A 169 18.74 -9.28 -1.91
CA ARG A 169 19.37 -10.59 -2.10
C ARG A 169 19.65 -10.88 -3.57
N LYS A 170 18.69 -10.57 -4.45
CA LYS A 170 18.85 -10.71 -5.91
C LYS A 170 20.01 -9.86 -6.46
N LEU A 171 20.29 -8.72 -5.84
CA LEU A 171 21.46 -7.87 -6.18
C LEU A 171 22.79 -8.39 -5.62
N GLY A 172 22.80 -9.50 -4.85
CA GLY A 172 24.02 -10.14 -4.34
C GLY A 172 24.48 -9.66 -2.97
N HIS A 173 23.69 -8.87 -2.25
CA HIS A 173 24.00 -8.41 -0.89
C HIS A 173 23.53 -9.42 0.17
N THR A 174 24.14 -9.41 1.36
CA THR A 174 23.62 -10.14 2.54
C THR A 174 22.51 -9.35 3.18
N VAL A 175 21.46 -10.06 3.63
CA VAL A 175 20.30 -9.42 4.26
C VAL A 175 19.93 -10.12 5.56
N THR A 176 19.81 -9.35 6.62
CA THR A 176 19.23 -9.76 7.90
C THR A 176 17.95 -8.95 8.14
N ILE A 177 16.84 -9.62 8.41
CA ILE A 177 15.56 -8.99 8.78
C ILE A 177 15.40 -9.08 10.30
N LEU A 178 15.13 -7.95 10.96
CA LEU A 178 14.81 -7.87 12.38
C LEU A 178 13.31 -7.56 12.51
N GLU A 179 12.55 -8.50 13.11
CA GLU A 179 11.10 -8.39 13.29
C GLU A 179 10.76 -8.38 14.79
N LEU A 180 10.00 -7.38 15.20
CA LEU A 180 9.54 -7.25 16.59
C LEU A 180 8.63 -8.40 17.03
N GLU A 181 7.74 -8.81 16.15
CA GLU A 181 6.76 -9.86 16.41
C GLU A 181 7.42 -11.26 16.38
N LYS A 182 6.74 -12.25 16.99
CA LYS A 182 7.21 -13.64 17.04
C LYS A 182 7.20 -14.36 15.69
N ARG A 183 6.58 -13.79 14.67
CA ARG A 183 6.55 -14.30 13.30
C ARG A 183 6.46 -13.16 12.28
N ILE A 184 6.99 -13.37 11.10
CA ILE A 184 6.85 -12.43 9.98
C ILE A 184 5.39 -12.32 9.55
N LEU A 185 4.99 -11.20 8.93
CA LEU A 185 3.63 -10.95 8.44
C LEU A 185 2.53 -11.14 9.50
N SER A 186 2.85 -11.07 10.80
CA SER A 186 1.98 -11.44 11.91
C SER A 186 0.62 -10.73 11.91
N ARG A 187 0.59 -9.48 11.45
CA ARG A 187 -0.61 -8.63 11.44
C ARG A 187 -1.51 -8.81 10.22
N VAL A 188 -1.04 -9.53 9.19
CA VAL A 188 -1.69 -9.49 7.86
C VAL A 188 -2.02 -10.87 7.29
N THR A 189 -1.50 -11.96 7.88
CA THR A 189 -1.81 -13.31 7.41
C THR A 189 -1.72 -14.36 8.51
N SER A 190 -2.07 -15.61 8.18
CA SER A 190 -2.03 -16.75 9.09
C SER A 190 -0.61 -17.24 9.41
N PRO A 191 -0.45 -18.04 10.49
CA PRO A 191 0.83 -18.68 10.81
C PRO A 191 1.37 -19.53 9.66
N GLU A 192 0.50 -20.24 8.93
CA GLU A 192 0.87 -21.12 7.81
C GLU A 192 1.46 -20.33 6.64
N MET A 193 0.87 -19.18 6.32
CA MET A 193 1.41 -18.30 5.28
C MET A 193 2.70 -17.62 5.75
N SER A 194 2.79 -17.24 7.04
CA SER A 194 4.04 -16.73 7.63
C SER A 194 5.16 -17.76 7.51
N GLN A 195 4.90 -19.02 7.84
CA GLN A 195 5.89 -20.10 7.74
C GLN A 195 6.36 -20.30 6.30
N PHE A 196 5.43 -20.29 5.33
CA PHE A 196 5.78 -20.41 3.91
C PHE A 196 6.75 -19.30 3.47
N PHE A 197 6.47 -18.03 3.79
CA PHE A 197 7.36 -16.92 3.44
C PHE A 197 8.67 -16.94 4.24
N TYR A 198 8.64 -17.36 5.48
CA TYR A 198 9.85 -17.55 6.29
C TYR A 198 10.81 -18.55 5.63
N GLU A 199 10.30 -19.71 5.22
CA GLU A 199 11.08 -20.73 4.52
C GLU A 199 11.57 -20.26 3.15
N LEU A 200 10.72 -19.58 2.38
CA LEU A 200 11.07 -18.99 1.08
C LEU A 200 12.28 -18.05 1.22
N HIS A 201 12.25 -17.13 2.16
CA HIS A 201 13.34 -16.18 2.37
C HIS A 201 14.62 -16.86 2.88
N ARG A 202 14.50 -17.76 3.84
CA ARG A 202 15.66 -18.50 4.35
C ARG A 202 16.33 -19.36 3.28
N THR A 203 15.58 -20.04 2.45
CA THR A 203 16.10 -20.83 1.33
C THR A 203 16.86 -19.94 0.32
N ASN A 204 16.45 -18.67 0.20
CA ASN A 204 17.15 -17.69 -0.63
C ASN A 204 18.28 -16.95 0.11
N GLY A 205 18.67 -17.40 1.32
CA GLY A 205 19.81 -16.89 2.06
C GLY A 205 19.58 -15.57 2.79
N VAL A 206 18.31 -15.26 3.14
CA VAL A 206 17.97 -14.15 4.06
C VAL A 206 17.98 -14.69 5.48
N GLU A 207 18.69 -14.01 6.38
CA GLU A 207 18.57 -14.24 7.81
C GLU A 207 17.33 -13.53 8.35
N ILE A 208 16.52 -14.22 9.15
CA ILE A 208 15.31 -13.65 9.75
C ILE A 208 15.33 -13.91 11.25
N GLU A 209 15.38 -12.82 11.98
CA GLU A 209 15.36 -12.80 13.44
C GLU A 209 14.03 -12.20 13.92
N THR A 210 13.25 -13.01 14.63
CA THR A 210 11.94 -12.61 15.17
C THR A 210 12.00 -12.37 16.68
N GLY A 211 11.06 -11.58 17.22
CA GLY A 211 11.09 -11.15 18.62
C GLY A 211 12.23 -10.17 18.91
N LYS A 212 12.69 -9.43 17.91
CA LYS A 212 13.80 -8.49 17.99
C LYS A 212 13.29 -7.05 18.00
N GLU A 213 13.26 -6.46 19.19
CA GLU A 213 12.98 -5.04 19.38
C GLU A 213 14.27 -4.23 19.21
N VAL A 214 14.40 -3.54 18.08
CA VAL A 214 15.53 -2.63 17.86
C VAL A 214 15.36 -1.38 18.72
N THR A 215 16.35 -1.10 19.55
CA THR A 215 16.33 0.03 20.52
C THR A 215 17.35 1.11 20.20
N LYS A 216 18.43 0.76 19.49
CA LYS A 216 19.52 1.69 19.20
C LYS A 216 20.15 1.40 17.84
N ILE A 217 20.53 2.46 17.13
CA ILE A 217 21.38 2.41 15.92
C ILE A 217 22.56 3.35 16.16
N GLU A 218 23.76 2.80 16.29
CA GLU A 218 24.99 3.59 16.33
C GLU A 218 25.49 3.83 14.92
N ASN A 219 25.55 5.10 14.53
CA ASN A 219 25.80 5.51 13.16
C ASN A 219 26.98 6.51 13.01
N HIS A 220 27.83 6.58 14.04
CA HIS A 220 28.98 7.51 14.03
C HIS A 220 30.09 7.07 13.08
N GLU A 221 30.24 5.76 12.89
CA GLU A 221 31.20 5.15 11.98
C GLU A 221 30.53 4.00 11.22
N MET A 222 31.05 3.70 10.01
CA MET A 222 30.59 2.55 9.25
C MET A 222 31.43 1.31 9.63
N PRO A 223 30.82 0.17 9.85
CA PRO A 223 29.40 -0.19 9.73
C PRO A 223 28.56 0.34 10.89
N HIS A 224 27.28 0.57 10.63
CA HIS A 224 26.31 0.84 11.71
C HIS A 224 26.18 -0.36 12.63
N GLN A 225 25.93 -0.11 13.93
CA GLN A 225 25.64 -1.14 14.91
C GLN A 225 24.15 -1.04 15.27
N VAL A 226 23.37 -2.06 14.92
CA VAL A 226 21.95 -2.16 15.24
C VAL A 226 21.78 -3.05 16.48
N THR A 227 21.35 -2.46 17.60
CA THR A 227 21.23 -3.16 18.90
C THR A 227 19.76 -3.36 19.26
N CYS A 228 19.44 -4.56 19.73
CA CYS A 228 18.11 -4.95 20.20
C CYS A 228 18.01 -4.95 21.72
N ALA A 229 16.78 -4.92 22.23
CA ALA A 229 16.49 -4.91 23.68
C ALA A 229 17.03 -6.13 24.44
N ASP A 230 17.19 -7.28 23.78
CA ASP A 230 17.77 -8.50 24.34
C ASP A 230 19.31 -8.50 24.38
N GLY A 231 19.94 -7.39 23.99
CA GLY A 231 21.39 -7.22 23.93
C GLY A 231 22.04 -7.77 22.66
N SER A 232 21.30 -8.42 21.76
CA SER A 232 21.85 -8.84 20.46
C SER A 232 22.15 -7.62 19.60
N SER A 233 23.17 -7.73 18.74
CA SER A 233 23.65 -6.64 17.92
C SER A 233 24.07 -7.11 16.54
N TYR A 234 23.78 -6.29 15.50
CA TYR A 234 23.96 -6.62 14.10
C TYR A 234 24.72 -5.49 13.39
N GLU A 235 25.81 -5.85 12.72
CA GLU A 235 26.52 -4.89 11.88
C GLU A 235 25.82 -4.68 10.54
N ALA A 236 25.66 -3.43 10.12
CA ALA A 236 25.01 -3.07 8.88
C ALA A 236 25.80 -2.01 8.11
N ASP A 237 26.05 -2.26 6.84
CA ASP A 237 26.56 -1.23 5.91
C ASP A 237 25.37 -0.34 5.42
N LEU A 238 24.14 -0.86 5.51
CA LEU A 238 22.89 -0.17 5.17
C LEU A 238 21.74 -0.65 6.04
N VAL A 239 20.90 0.27 6.50
CA VAL A 239 19.68 -0.03 7.27
C VAL A 239 18.44 0.46 6.53
N ILE A 240 17.45 -0.41 6.36
CA ILE A 240 16.17 -0.07 5.72
C ILE A 240 15.03 -0.23 6.71
N LEU A 241 14.15 0.78 6.76
CA LEU A 241 13.00 0.82 7.66
C LEU A 241 11.73 0.35 6.94
N GLY A 242 11.21 -0.80 7.36
CA GLY A 242 9.98 -1.42 6.87
C GLY A 242 8.92 -1.64 7.94
N VAL A 243 8.85 -0.80 8.98
CA VAL A 243 8.04 -1.00 10.21
C VAL A 243 6.58 -0.56 10.08
N GLY A 244 6.14 -0.19 8.89
CA GLY A 244 4.77 0.25 8.64
C GLY A 244 4.67 1.71 8.23
N ILE A 245 3.45 2.24 8.25
CA ILE A 245 3.15 3.59 7.75
C ILE A 245 2.39 4.43 8.78
N LYS A 246 2.49 5.75 8.62
CA LYS A 246 1.65 6.74 9.30
C LYS A 246 0.78 7.45 8.27
N VAL A 247 -0.53 7.49 8.53
CA VAL A 247 -1.50 8.15 7.65
C VAL A 247 -1.26 9.65 7.60
N ASN A 248 -1.30 10.24 6.42
CA ASN A 248 -1.17 11.70 6.23
C ASN A 248 -2.56 12.35 6.40
N SER A 249 -2.99 12.52 7.62
CA SER A 249 -4.30 13.08 7.98
C SER A 249 -4.22 14.47 8.61
N GLU A 250 -3.02 15.04 8.73
CA GLU A 250 -2.77 16.29 9.43
C GLU A 250 -3.54 17.47 8.80
N LEU A 251 -3.52 17.59 7.46
CA LEU A 251 -4.29 18.61 6.73
C LEU A 251 -5.80 18.52 7.02
N ALA A 252 -6.34 17.31 6.97
CA ALA A 252 -7.76 17.06 7.24
C ALA A 252 -8.11 17.41 8.68
N LYS A 253 -7.28 17.00 9.64
CA LYS A 253 -7.47 17.28 11.07
C LYS A 253 -7.41 18.78 11.36
N ALA A 254 -6.42 19.49 10.80
CA ALA A 254 -6.28 20.95 10.95
C ALA A 254 -7.46 21.72 10.33
N ALA A 255 -8.04 21.19 9.24
CA ALA A 255 -9.25 21.72 8.60
C ALA A 255 -10.57 21.36 9.34
N GLY A 256 -10.52 20.72 10.51
CA GLY A 256 -11.70 20.36 11.30
C GLY A 256 -12.50 19.17 10.75
N LEU A 257 -11.96 18.39 9.81
CA LEU A 257 -12.61 17.18 9.29
C LEU A 257 -12.55 16.04 10.32
N GLU A 258 -13.54 15.14 10.29
CA GLU A 258 -13.56 13.98 11.16
C GLU A 258 -12.41 13.01 10.79
N VAL A 259 -11.52 12.74 11.75
CA VAL A 259 -10.38 11.83 11.60
C VAL A 259 -10.35 10.84 12.76
N LYS A 260 -10.23 9.54 12.42
CA LYS A 260 -10.00 8.43 13.38
C LYS A 260 -8.73 7.68 12.99
N ASN A 261 -8.83 6.42 12.57
CA ASN A 261 -7.71 5.68 11.96
C ASN A 261 -7.51 6.05 10.47
N GLY A 262 -7.76 7.29 10.13
CA GLY A 262 -7.77 7.89 8.80
C GLY A 262 -8.88 8.93 8.69
N ILE A 263 -8.97 9.62 7.58
CA ILE A 263 -10.02 10.59 7.28
C ILE A 263 -11.34 9.84 7.13
N CYS A 264 -12.34 10.16 7.97
CA CYS A 264 -13.64 9.51 7.91
C CYS A 264 -14.37 9.91 6.65
N VAL A 265 -14.83 8.92 5.88
CA VAL A 265 -15.64 9.14 4.68
C VAL A 265 -16.86 8.22 4.66
N ASP A 266 -17.92 8.70 3.99
CA ASP A 266 -19.11 7.90 3.71
C ASP A 266 -18.90 6.96 2.50
N ALA A 267 -19.94 6.24 2.12
CA ALA A 267 -19.89 5.32 0.98
C ALA A 267 -19.65 6.03 -0.37
N THR A 268 -19.81 7.35 -0.45
CA THR A 268 -19.54 8.17 -1.64
C THR A 268 -18.17 8.83 -1.60
N THR A 269 -17.34 8.48 -0.62
CA THR A 269 -16.02 9.05 -0.32
C THR A 269 -16.05 10.52 0.15
N LYS A 270 -17.22 11.04 0.49
CA LYS A 270 -17.37 12.38 1.03
C LYS A 270 -16.94 12.40 2.50
N THR A 271 -16.26 13.46 2.91
CA THR A 271 -15.86 13.70 4.31
C THR A 271 -17.02 14.32 5.12
N SER A 272 -16.73 14.76 6.34
CA SER A 272 -17.69 15.54 7.15
C SER A 272 -18.01 16.92 6.57
N HIS A 273 -17.41 17.32 5.44
CA HIS A 273 -17.63 18.59 4.74
C HIS A 273 -18.13 18.37 3.31
N ASP A 274 -19.15 19.13 2.86
CA ASP A 274 -19.87 18.90 1.59
C ASP A 274 -19.03 19.07 0.32
N HIS A 275 -17.96 19.84 0.37
CA HIS A 275 -17.11 20.13 -0.79
C HIS A 275 -15.81 19.35 -0.77
N ILE A 276 -15.55 18.53 0.29
CA ILE A 276 -14.27 17.82 0.49
C ILE A 276 -14.49 16.31 0.49
N TYR A 277 -13.71 15.62 -0.30
CA TYR A 277 -13.67 14.17 -0.45
C TYR A 277 -12.31 13.64 -0.01
N ALA A 278 -12.22 12.37 0.39
CA ALA A 278 -10.93 11.72 0.63
C ALA A 278 -10.91 10.32 0.02
N ILE A 279 -9.75 9.90 -0.50
CA ILE A 279 -9.57 8.64 -1.24
C ILE A 279 -8.21 8.01 -0.97
N GLY A 280 -8.13 6.69 -1.08
CA GLY A 280 -6.91 5.89 -0.95
C GLY A 280 -6.52 5.58 0.50
N ASP A 281 -5.21 5.39 0.73
CA ASP A 281 -4.66 4.89 2.00
C ASP A 281 -4.99 5.79 3.21
N CYS A 282 -5.33 7.06 2.97
CA CYS A 282 -5.67 8.02 4.04
C CYS A 282 -7.10 7.89 4.58
N THR A 283 -7.95 7.06 4.00
CA THR A 283 -9.39 7.00 4.34
C THR A 283 -9.72 5.96 5.40
N TRP A 284 -10.73 6.26 6.22
CA TRP A 284 -11.38 5.38 7.18
C TRP A 284 -12.85 5.28 6.81
N HIS A 285 -13.30 4.12 6.32
CA HIS A 285 -14.63 3.95 5.71
C HIS A 285 -15.28 2.63 6.12
N ARG A 286 -16.60 2.55 5.97
CA ARG A 286 -17.37 1.32 6.20
C ARG A 286 -17.25 0.40 4.98
N ASN A 287 -17.15 -0.91 5.23
CA ASN A 287 -17.18 -1.90 4.16
C ASN A 287 -18.42 -2.79 4.27
N PRO A 288 -19.30 -2.85 3.25
CA PRO A 288 -20.57 -3.58 3.31
C PRO A 288 -20.40 -5.10 3.34
N HIS A 289 -19.27 -5.62 2.82
CA HIS A 289 -18.97 -7.06 2.83
C HIS A 289 -18.55 -7.57 4.21
N TYR A 290 -18.16 -6.68 5.13
CA TYR A 290 -17.70 -6.99 6.49
C TYR A 290 -18.59 -6.33 7.55
N ASN A 291 -19.91 -6.56 7.44
CA ASN A 291 -20.93 -6.08 8.40
C ASN A 291 -20.86 -4.56 8.66
N ASN A 292 -20.55 -3.78 7.64
CA ASN A 292 -20.33 -2.33 7.75
C ASN A 292 -19.27 -1.93 8.78
N GLN A 293 -18.32 -2.82 9.08
CA GLN A 293 -17.18 -2.49 9.91
C GLN A 293 -16.35 -1.40 9.26
N TYR A 294 -15.85 -0.47 10.06
CA TYR A 294 -14.89 0.53 9.59
C TYR A 294 -13.53 -0.09 9.35
N ILE A 295 -12.96 0.16 8.19
CA ILE A 295 -11.65 -0.33 7.78
C ILE A 295 -10.81 0.79 7.14
N ARG A 296 -9.51 0.59 7.12
CA ARG A 296 -8.54 1.36 6.34
C ARG A 296 -7.74 0.38 5.49
N LEU A 297 -7.67 0.64 4.20
CA LEU A 297 -7.04 -0.23 3.21
C LEU A 297 -5.86 0.50 2.55
N GLU A 298 -4.71 -0.14 2.57
CA GLU A 298 -3.46 0.35 1.97
C GLU A 298 -3.19 -0.46 0.70
N SER A 299 -3.98 -0.21 -0.35
CA SER A 299 -3.83 -0.96 -1.61
C SER A 299 -4.10 -0.11 -2.83
N VAL A 300 -3.43 -0.46 -3.94
CA VAL A 300 -3.67 0.17 -5.24
C VAL A 300 -5.13 0.02 -5.65
N GLN A 301 -5.74 -1.13 -5.38
CA GLN A 301 -7.15 -1.38 -5.67
C GLN A 301 -8.06 -0.38 -4.95
N ASN A 302 -7.90 -0.21 -3.62
CA ASN A 302 -8.68 0.75 -2.85
C ASN A 302 -8.52 2.17 -3.40
N ALA A 303 -7.28 2.57 -3.71
CA ALA A 303 -6.97 3.88 -4.26
C ALA A 303 -7.69 4.14 -5.60
N VAL A 304 -7.69 3.15 -6.49
CA VAL A 304 -8.32 3.25 -7.83
C VAL A 304 -9.85 3.24 -7.74
N ASP A 305 -10.42 2.37 -6.90
CA ASP A 305 -11.87 2.22 -6.84
C ASP A 305 -12.53 3.38 -6.09
N GLN A 306 -11.93 3.87 -4.99
CA GLN A 306 -12.40 5.10 -4.35
C GLN A 306 -12.27 6.32 -5.26
N ALA A 307 -11.23 6.41 -6.08
CA ALA A 307 -11.07 7.48 -7.06
C ALA A 307 -12.22 7.53 -8.07
N LYS A 308 -12.69 6.37 -8.55
CA LYS A 308 -13.86 6.27 -9.45
C LYS A 308 -15.14 6.73 -8.76
N VAL A 309 -15.33 6.29 -7.51
CA VAL A 309 -16.50 6.68 -6.71
C VAL A 309 -16.52 8.18 -6.43
N ALA A 310 -15.39 8.75 -6.01
CA ALA A 310 -15.25 10.20 -5.79
C ALA A 310 -15.61 11.00 -7.05
N ALA A 311 -15.03 10.61 -8.19
CA ALA A 311 -15.25 11.29 -9.47
C ALA A 311 -16.73 11.24 -9.89
N ALA A 312 -17.38 10.08 -9.81
CA ALA A 312 -18.80 9.93 -10.13
C ALA A 312 -19.68 10.77 -9.19
N THR A 313 -19.41 10.73 -7.87
CA THR A 313 -20.12 11.53 -6.87
C THR A 313 -19.97 13.04 -7.14
N ILE A 314 -18.76 13.51 -7.40
CA ILE A 314 -18.48 14.92 -7.71
C ILE A 314 -19.23 15.38 -8.96
N CYS A 315 -19.39 14.49 -9.94
CA CYS A 315 -20.17 14.73 -11.17
C CYS A 315 -21.69 14.50 -11.00
N GLY A 316 -22.17 14.27 -9.77
CA GLY A 316 -23.61 14.13 -9.48
C GLY A 316 -24.21 12.80 -9.88
N LYS A 317 -23.42 11.76 -10.13
CA LYS A 317 -23.89 10.42 -10.47
C LYS A 317 -24.09 9.56 -9.21
N PRO A 318 -25.19 8.81 -9.10
CA PRO A 318 -25.41 7.91 -7.98
C PRO A 318 -24.37 6.79 -8.00
N THR A 319 -23.60 6.67 -6.92
CA THR A 319 -22.56 5.65 -6.77
C THR A 319 -22.26 5.40 -5.29
N SER A 320 -21.68 4.26 -5.00
CA SER A 320 -21.17 3.93 -3.66
C SER A 320 -19.95 3.02 -3.76
N TYR A 321 -19.06 3.12 -2.77
CA TYR A 321 -17.93 2.22 -2.64
C TYR A 321 -18.42 0.87 -2.09
N ASP A 322 -18.40 -0.14 -2.96
CA ASP A 322 -18.82 -1.51 -2.68
C ASP A 322 -17.80 -2.50 -3.26
N THR A 323 -16.58 -2.44 -2.76
CA THR A 323 -15.50 -3.27 -3.31
C THR A 323 -15.00 -4.25 -2.25
N ILE A 324 -14.79 -5.50 -2.66
CA ILE A 324 -14.09 -6.49 -1.85
C ILE A 324 -12.61 -6.14 -1.86
N PRO A 325 -11.98 -5.96 -0.68
CA PRO A 325 -10.56 -5.68 -0.62
C PRO A 325 -9.72 -6.74 -1.31
N TRP A 326 -8.72 -6.35 -2.05
CA TRP A 326 -7.71 -7.27 -2.53
C TRP A 326 -6.33 -6.61 -2.56
N PHE A 327 -5.30 -7.44 -2.46
CA PHE A 327 -3.91 -7.05 -2.39
C PHE A 327 -3.04 -8.11 -3.06
N TRP A 328 -1.82 -7.75 -3.47
CA TRP A 328 -0.83 -8.71 -3.94
C TRP A 328 0.56 -8.36 -3.45
N SER A 329 1.43 -9.38 -3.41
CA SER A 329 2.86 -9.23 -3.20
C SER A 329 3.61 -10.20 -4.10
N ASP A 330 4.68 -9.72 -4.72
CA ASP A 330 5.57 -10.53 -5.54
C ASP A 330 6.93 -10.60 -4.85
N GLN A 331 7.39 -11.79 -4.49
CA GLN A 331 8.65 -12.03 -3.81
C GLN A 331 9.36 -13.20 -4.48
N TYR A 332 10.57 -12.98 -5.00
CA TYR A 332 11.28 -13.95 -5.86
C TYR A 332 10.44 -14.34 -7.08
N ASP A 333 10.09 -15.61 -7.22
CA ASP A 333 9.23 -16.20 -8.24
C ASP A 333 7.80 -16.51 -7.73
N VAL A 334 7.50 -16.09 -6.51
CA VAL A 334 6.23 -16.33 -5.84
C VAL A 334 5.31 -15.11 -5.95
N LYS A 335 4.12 -15.35 -6.46
CA LYS A 335 3.04 -14.37 -6.50
C LYS A 335 1.98 -14.72 -5.45
N LEU A 336 1.82 -13.87 -4.45
CA LEU A 336 0.71 -13.90 -3.52
C LEU A 336 -0.40 -12.97 -4.02
N GLN A 337 -1.63 -13.49 -4.10
CA GLN A 337 -2.83 -12.70 -4.31
C GLN A 337 -3.79 -12.94 -3.13
N ILE A 338 -4.22 -11.88 -2.51
CA ILE A 338 -5.15 -11.90 -1.37
C ILE A 338 -6.46 -11.28 -1.81
N VAL A 339 -7.58 -11.92 -1.51
CA VAL A 339 -8.91 -11.32 -1.60
C VAL A 339 -9.61 -11.47 -0.27
N GLY A 340 -10.29 -10.41 0.15
CA GLY A 340 -10.99 -10.36 1.42
C GLY A 340 -10.10 -9.96 2.60
N LEU A 341 -10.68 -10.04 3.79
CA LEU A 341 -10.03 -9.74 5.07
C LEU A 341 -10.18 -10.94 6.00
N ALA A 342 -9.06 -11.57 6.35
CA ALA A 342 -9.05 -12.77 7.18
C ALA A 342 -9.32 -12.49 8.67
N SER A 343 -9.40 -11.23 9.09
CA SER A 343 -9.56 -10.88 10.51
C SER A 343 -10.79 -11.56 11.15
N GLY A 344 -10.56 -12.25 12.25
CA GLY A 344 -11.62 -12.90 13.03
C GLY A 344 -12.11 -14.24 12.48
N TYR A 345 -11.32 -14.88 11.58
CA TYR A 345 -11.60 -16.26 11.16
C TYR A 345 -11.50 -17.23 12.36
N ASP A 346 -12.30 -18.29 12.31
CA ASP A 346 -12.31 -19.38 13.29
C ASP A 346 -11.89 -20.73 12.66
N GLN A 347 -11.86 -20.79 11.33
CA GLN A 347 -11.40 -21.96 10.58
C GLN A 347 -10.56 -21.53 9.38
N LEU A 348 -9.49 -22.29 9.14
CA LEU A 348 -8.61 -22.14 8.01
C LEU A 348 -8.51 -23.47 7.27
N LEU A 349 -8.59 -23.44 5.95
CA LEU A 349 -8.43 -24.62 5.08
C LEU A 349 -7.33 -24.35 4.06
N ILE A 350 -6.46 -25.34 3.88
CA ILE A 350 -5.37 -25.28 2.89
C ILE A 350 -5.73 -26.22 1.73
N ARG A 351 -5.77 -25.64 0.54
CA ARG A 351 -5.85 -26.41 -0.70
C ARG A 351 -4.50 -26.39 -1.40
N ARG A 352 -3.93 -27.56 -1.65
CA ARG A 352 -2.74 -27.78 -2.46
C ARG A 352 -3.14 -28.33 -3.82
N GLU A 353 -2.52 -27.85 -4.89
CA GLU A 353 -2.79 -28.37 -6.22
C GLU A 353 -1.91 -29.60 -6.50
N LEU A 354 -2.46 -30.56 -7.27
CA LEU A 354 -1.73 -31.77 -7.64
C LEU A 354 -0.48 -31.42 -8.48
N ASN A 355 0.63 -32.07 -8.15
CA ASN A 355 1.91 -31.98 -8.87
C ASN A 355 2.54 -30.56 -8.95
N GLU A 356 2.07 -29.60 -8.15
CA GLU A 356 2.58 -28.22 -8.14
C GLU A 356 2.85 -27.78 -6.70
N SER A 357 4.02 -28.11 -6.15
CA SER A 357 4.39 -27.86 -4.74
C SER A 357 4.36 -26.38 -4.33
N THR A 358 4.59 -25.47 -5.29
CA THR A 358 4.58 -24.02 -5.08
C THR A 358 3.23 -23.36 -5.38
N LYS A 359 2.18 -24.17 -5.60
CA LYS A 359 0.84 -23.68 -5.92
C LYS A 359 -0.17 -24.17 -4.91
N PHE A 360 -0.66 -23.27 -4.09
CA PHE A 360 -1.66 -23.59 -3.07
C PHE A 360 -2.50 -22.34 -2.74
N SER A 361 -3.53 -22.54 -1.93
CA SER A 361 -4.35 -21.44 -1.41
C SER A 361 -4.81 -21.74 0.01
N ILE A 362 -4.95 -20.68 0.79
CA ILE A 362 -5.48 -20.70 2.16
C ILE A 362 -6.83 -19.99 2.15
N TRP A 363 -7.85 -20.66 2.66
CA TRP A 363 -9.22 -20.19 2.67
C TRP A 363 -9.64 -19.97 4.12
N TYR A 364 -10.06 -18.75 4.44
CA TYR A 364 -10.41 -18.33 5.80
C TYR A 364 -11.90 -18.23 5.98
N PHE A 365 -12.43 -18.93 6.95
CA PHE A 365 -13.86 -18.99 7.24
C PHE A 365 -14.15 -18.45 8.64
N LYS A 366 -15.35 -17.91 8.81
CA LYS A 366 -15.98 -17.69 10.09
C LYS A 366 -17.31 -18.43 10.08
N LYS A 367 -17.41 -19.53 10.84
CA LYS A 367 -18.46 -20.52 10.69
C LYS A 367 -18.47 -21.03 9.24
N ASP A 368 -19.56 -20.77 8.49
CA ASP A 368 -19.67 -21.18 7.08
C ASP A 368 -19.43 -20.05 6.09
N GLN A 369 -19.20 -18.83 6.58
CA GLN A 369 -18.94 -17.70 5.72
C GLN A 369 -17.46 -17.62 5.32
N LEU A 370 -17.18 -17.60 4.02
CA LEU A 370 -15.85 -17.31 3.49
C LEU A 370 -15.52 -15.82 3.71
N LEU A 371 -14.41 -15.54 4.40
CA LEU A 371 -13.92 -14.18 4.68
C LEU A 371 -12.84 -13.73 3.72
N ALA A 372 -11.88 -14.63 3.44
CA ALA A 372 -10.71 -14.28 2.63
C ALA A 372 -10.09 -15.52 1.97
N VAL A 373 -9.27 -15.28 0.95
CA VAL A 373 -8.42 -16.28 0.31
C VAL A 373 -7.05 -15.68 0.07
N ASP A 374 -6.01 -16.39 0.54
CA ASP A 374 -4.62 -16.14 0.16
C ASP A 374 -4.22 -17.18 -0.90
N ALA A 375 -3.83 -16.74 -2.07
CA ALA A 375 -3.51 -17.60 -3.20
C ALA A 375 -2.04 -17.43 -3.60
N ILE A 376 -1.24 -18.50 -3.44
CA ILE A 376 0.14 -18.58 -3.90
C ILE A 376 0.17 -19.20 -5.28
N ASN A 377 0.64 -18.43 -6.28
CA ASN A 377 0.73 -18.84 -7.69
C ASN A 377 -0.58 -19.46 -8.25
N ASN A 378 -1.72 -19.15 -7.62
CA ASN A 378 -3.04 -19.74 -7.91
C ASN A 378 -4.12 -18.69 -8.24
N PRO A 379 -4.05 -18.05 -9.41
CA PRO A 379 -5.02 -17.01 -9.81
C PRO A 379 -6.47 -17.55 -9.86
N LYS A 380 -6.67 -18.85 -10.06
CA LYS A 380 -8.01 -19.45 -10.03
C LYS A 380 -8.63 -19.36 -8.64
N ALA A 381 -7.85 -19.68 -7.58
CA ALA A 381 -8.33 -19.58 -6.20
C ALA A 381 -8.72 -18.14 -5.86
N TYR A 382 -7.90 -17.16 -6.26
CA TYR A 382 -8.19 -15.73 -6.09
C TYR A 382 -9.53 -15.34 -6.76
N VAL A 383 -9.72 -15.72 -8.04
CA VAL A 383 -10.95 -15.36 -8.78
C VAL A 383 -12.20 -16.00 -8.18
N ILE A 384 -12.11 -17.29 -7.80
CA ILE A 384 -13.24 -18.02 -7.19
C ILE A 384 -13.52 -17.45 -5.80
N GLY A 385 -12.48 -17.17 -5.01
CA GLY A 385 -12.62 -16.55 -3.70
C GLY A 385 -13.34 -15.20 -3.79
N THR A 386 -12.95 -14.36 -4.76
CA THR A 386 -13.61 -13.08 -5.03
C THR A 386 -15.10 -13.26 -5.30
N LYS A 387 -15.44 -14.19 -6.19
CA LYS A 387 -16.83 -14.51 -6.52
C LYS A 387 -17.62 -14.98 -5.29
N PHE A 388 -17.08 -15.92 -4.53
CA PHE A 388 -17.78 -16.51 -3.40
C PHE A 388 -17.99 -15.54 -2.26
N ILE A 389 -17.02 -14.68 -1.96
CA ILE A 389 -17.16 -13.61 -0.97
C ILE A 389 -18.26 -12.63 -1.41
N LYS A 390 -18.23 -12.19 -2.68
CA LYS A 390 -19.20 -11.25 -3.24
C LYS A 390 -20.62 -11.79 -3.20
N GLU A 391 -20.80 -13.04 -3.59
CA GLU A 391 -22.10 -13.71 -3.68
C GLU A 391 -22.53 -14.34 -2.34
N ARG A 392 -21.68 -14.30 -1.31
CA ARG A 392 -21.89 -14.96 0.00
C ARG A 392 -22.21 -16.46 -0.16
N GLN A 393 -21.50 -17.13 -1.07
CA GLN A 393 -21.71 -18.54 -1.37
C GLN A 393 -21.26 -19.42 -0.20
N VAL A 394 -22.07 -20.43 0.11
CA VAL A 394 -21.66 -21.50 1.03
C VAL A 394 -20.74 -22.45 0.27
N VAL A 395 -19.55 -22.68 0.80
CA VAL A 395 -18.51 -23.48 0.16
C VAL A 395 -18.53 -24.88 0.73
N ASN A 396 -18.53 -25.89 -0.13
CA ASN A 396 -18.33 -27.27 0.28
C ASN A 396 -16.85 -27.46 0.66
N LYS A 397 -16.58 -27.49 1.96
CA LYS A 397 -15.22 -27.50 2.54
C LYS A 397 -14.45 -28.79 2.23
N GLU A 398 -15.13 -29.95 2.17
CA GLU A 398 -14.52 -31.23 1.84
C GLU A 398 -14.03 -31.25 0.39
N ARG A 399 -14.86 -30.79 -0.54
CA ARG A 399 -14.51 -30.67 -1.96
C ARG A 399 -13.44 -29.61 -2.18
N LEU A 400 -13.45 -28.55 -1.38
CA LEU A 400 -12.45 -27.49 -1.48
C LEU A 400 -11.04 -28.03 -1.22
N VAL A 401 -10.85 -28.84 -0.19
CA VAL A 401 -9.52 -29.35 0.18
C VAL A 401 -9.07 -30.56 -0.64
N ASP A 402 -10.00 -31.23 -1.31
CA ASP A 402 -9.68 -32.38 -2.18
C ASP A 402 -8.98 -31.88 -3.47
N PRO A 403 -7.70 -32.20 -3.70
CA PRO A 403 -6.99 -31.78 -4.89
C PRO A 403 -7.51 -32.44 -6.18
N ASN A 404 -8.26 -33.55 -6.10
CA ASN A 404 -8.88 -34.20 -7.25
C ASN A 404 -10.16 -33.48 -7.70
N THR A 405 -10.81 -32.76 -6.80
CA THR A 405 -11.94 -31.91 -7.16
C THR A 405 -11.45 -30.68 -7.93
N ALA A 406 -11.96 -30.50 -9.14
CA ALA A 406 -11.55 -29.35 -9.96
C ALA A 406 -11.89 -28.01 -9.26
N LEU A 407 -10.93 -27.08 -9.26
CA LEU A 407 -11.12 -25.74 -8.71
C LEU A 407 -12.00 -24.92 -9.69
N LYS A 408 -13.32 -25.16 -9.60
CA LYS A 408 -14.38 -24.46 -10.36
C LYS A 408 -15.57 -24.22 -9.44
N PRO A 409 -16.29 -23.08 -9.57
CA PRO A 409 -17.42 -22.75 -8.69
C PRO A 409 -18.46 -23.88 -8.59
N THR A 410 -18.84 -24.47 -9.69
CA THR A 410 -19.88 -25.52 -9.76
C THR A 410 -19.54 -26.81 -9.01
N PHE A 411 -18.28 -27.07 -8.70
CA PHE A 411 -17.85 -28.24 -7.94
C PHE A 411 -17.62 -27.94 -6.45
N LEU A 412 -17.61 -26.68 -6.06
CA LEU A 412 -17.29 -26.23 -4.70
C LEU A 412 -18.51 -25.72 -3.92
N ILE A 413 -19.67 -25.68 -4.53
CA ILE A 413 -20.96 -25.35 -3.89
C ILE A 413 -21.80 -26.60 -3.69
#